data_0c37d3ca339cce73dec5b7bb9b0ca6e2
#
_entry.id   0c37d3ca339cce73dec5b7bb9b0ca6e2
#
_cell.length_a   1.000
_cell.length_b   1.000
_cell.length_c   1.000
_cell.angle_alpha   90.00
_cell.angle_beta   90.00
_cell.angle_gamma   90.00
#
_symmetry.space_group_name_H-M   'P 1'
#
loop_
_entity.id
_entity.type
_entity.pdbx_description
1 polymer ?
#
loop_
_entity_poly.entity_id
_entity_poly.type
_entity_poly.pdbx_seq_one_letter_code
_entity_poly.pdbx_strand_id
1 'polypeptide(L)'
;MTASAQTAEPSAGLSTATKLLIMLVLGAAVAVALGVYANQHTPTGRKPYPLFFSGMIELKVWFATLALVLACLQLLLAARLYGKISIPKQEPAWLGDAHRLTGTLAFAVTLPVAYQCLWGLGFETMNTRVVLHGIFGCAFYGAFVIKVLGVRWKGLPGWVLPVAGGLVFAMLVGVYLTSAVWFFTSSGQALY
;
A
#
# COMPACT_ATOMS: atom_id res chain seq x y z
N MET A 1 -23.18 -49.85 29.73
CA MET A 1 -22.74 -48.40 29.73
C MET A 1 -22.07 -48.12 28.41
N THR A 2 -22.83 -47.64 27.44
CA THR A 2 -22.34 -47.27 26.10
C THR A 2 -22.00 -45.77 26.12
N ALA A 3 -20.72 -45.47 26.06
CA ALA A 3 -20.26 -44.08 25.95
C ALA A 3 -20.58 -43.56 24.54
N SER A 4 -21.50 -42.58 24.45
CA SER A 4 -21.75 -41.83 23.23
C SER A 4 -20.53 -41.02 22.88
N ALA A 5 -19.83 -41.37 21.80
CA ALA A 5 -18.84 -40.54 21.20
C ALA A 5 -19.51 -39.28 20.62
N GLN A 6 -19.38 -38.17 21.30
CA GLN A 6 -19.76 -36.85 20.81
C GLN A 6 -18.81 -36.47 19.67
N THR A 7 -19.28 -36.63 18.42
CA THR A 7 -18.60 -36.08 17.24
C THR A 7 -18.65 -34.57 17.35
N ALA A 8 -17.50 -33.96 17.67
CA ALA A 8 -17.34 -32.52 17.61
C ALA A 8 -17.60 -32.06 16.17
N GLU A 9 -18.65 -31.28 15.95
CA GLU A 9 -18.90 -30.63 14.67
C GLU A 9 -17.72 -29.73 14.34
N PRO A 10 -17.18 -29.80 13.10
CA PRO A 10 -16.11 -28.89 12.69
C PRO A 10 -16.69 -27.47 12.70
N SER A 11 -16.11 -26.60 13.47
CA SER A 11 -16.44 -25.16 13.48
C SER A 11 -16.38 -24.63 12.06
N ALA A 12 -17.55 -24.26 11.51
CA ALA A 12 -17.67 -23.77 10.14
C ALA A 12 -16.89 -22.47 9.99
N GLY A 13 -15.66 -22.56 9.48
CA GLY A 13 -14.84 -21.39 9.17
C GLY A 13 -15.53 -20.53 8.11
N LEU A 14 -15.22 -19.22 8.08
CA LEU A 14 -15.77 -18.29 7.09
C LEU A 14 -15.53 -18.79 5.66
N SER A 15 -16.56 -18.67 4.81
CA SER A 15 -16.44 -19.01 3.39
C SER A 15 -15.41 -18.11 2.69
N THR A 16 -14.83 -18.58 1.58
CA THR A 16 -13.91 -17.78 0.77
C THR A 16 -14.56 -16.48 0.29
N ALA A 17 -15.81 -16.52 -0.14
CA ALA A 17 -16.55 -15.33 -0.57
C ALA A 17 -16.70 -14.31 0.58
N THR A 18 -17.04 -14.78 1.78
CA THR A 18 -17.15 -13.93 2.97
C THR A 18 -15.81 -13.27 3.31
N LYS A 19 -14.71 -14.04 3.26
CA LYS A 19 -13.36 -13.48 3.51
C LYS A 19 -13.02 -12.40 2.49
N LEU A 20 -13.24 -12.65 1.21
CA LEU A 20 -12.99 -11.66 0.15
C LEU A 20 -13.85 -10.41 0.33
N LEU A 21 -15.13 -10.57 0.65
CA LEU A 21 -16.01 -9.43 0.91
C LEU A 21 -15.51 -8.58 2.09
N ILE A 22 -15.17 -9.21 3.20
CA ILE A 22 -14.63 -8.49 4.38
C ILE A 22 -13.34 -7.75 4.02
N MET A 23 -12.41 -8.38 3.27
CA MET A 23 -11.19 -7.72 2.82
C MET A 23 -11.49 -6.46 1.99
N LEU A 24 -12.41 -6.57 1.03
CA LEU A 24 -12.79 -5.45 0.17
C LEU A 24 -13.47 -4.33 0.97
N VAL A 25 -14.42 -4.68 1.84
CA VAL A 25 -15.13 -3.71 2.68
C VAL A 25 -14.17 -2.98 3.61
N LEU A 26 -13.26 -3.69 4.29
CA LEU A 26 -12.30 -3.07 5.20
C LEU A 26 -11.28 -2.21 4.44
N GLY A 27 -10.80 -2.67 3.28
CA GLY A 27 -9.92 -1.88 2.44
C GLY A 27 -10.60 -0.61 1.91
N ALA A 28 -11.83 -0.73 1.41
CA ALA A 28 -12.62 0.42 0.96
C ALA A 28 -12.92 1.39 2.12
N ALA A 29 -13.28 0.87 3.29
CA ALA A 29 -13.54 1.70 4.47
C ALA A 29 -12.30 2.52 4.88
N VAL A 30 -11.10 1.93 4.84
CA VAL A 30 -9.86 2.67 5.12
C VAL A 30 -9.61 3.75 4.06
N ALA A 31 -9.75 3.42 2.76
CA ALA A 31 -9.56 4.40 1.70
C ALA A 31 -10.53 5.58 1.82
N VAL A 32 -11.81 5.29 2.06
CA VAL A 32 -12.86 6.32 2.23
C VAL A 32 -12.62 7.14 3.50
N ALA A 33 -12.29 6.49 4.63
CA ALA A 33 -12.04 7.19 5.88
C ALA A 33 -10.86 8.18 5.75
N LEU A 34 -9.78 7.80 5.07
CA LEU A 34 -8.65 8.70 4.81
C LEU A 34 -9.06 9.86 3.90
N GLY A 35 -9.83 9.61 2.84
CA GLY A 35 -10.32 10.65 1.93
C GLY A 35 -11.27 11.62 2.62
N VAL A 36 -12.23 11.13 3.41
CA VAL A 36 -13.16 11.96 4.19
C VAL A 36 -12.41 12.77 5.23
N TYR A 37 -11.48 12.14 5.96
CA TYR A 37 -10.66 12.85 6.94
C TYR A 37 -9.88 14.00 6.28
N ALA A 38 -9.18 13.72 5.17
CA ALA A 38 -8.39 14.72 4.47
C ALA A 38 -9.25 15.86 3.88
N ASN A 39 -10.49 15.55 3.47
CA ASN A 39 -11.43 16.55 2.93
C ASN A 39 -12.07 17.44 4.02
N GLN A 40 -12.32 16.89 5.20
CA GLN A 40 -12.99 17.63 6.29
C GLN A 40 -12.02 18.27 7.27
N HIS A 41 -10.78 17.78 7.31
CA HIS A 41 -9.76 18.33 8.19
C HIS A 41 -9.28 19.69 7.66
N THR A 42 -9.32 20.70 8.50
CA THR A 42 -8.71 22.00 8.19
C THR A 42 -7.20 21.84 8.15
N PRO A 43 -6.54 22.11 7.00
CA PRO A 43 -5.10 22.02 6.88
C PRO A 43 -4.42 22.86 7.97
N THR A 44 -3.46 22.28 8.67
CA THR A 44 -2.82 22.97 9.80
C THR A 44 -1.94 24.13 9.34
N GLY A 45 -1.58 24.17 8.05
CA GLY A 45 -0.65 25.15 7.50
C GLY A 45 0.75 25.10 8.12
N ARG A 46 0.94 24.28 9.16
CA ARG A 46 2.26 24.07 9.76
C ARG A 46 3.10 23.30 8.77
N LYS A 47 4.22 23.88 8.39
CA LYS A 47 5.22 23.15 7.58
C LYS A 47 5.68 21.93 8.39
N PRO A 48 5.29 20.71 7.98
CA PRO A 48 5.81 19.53 8.66
C PRO A 48 7.32 19.51 8.50
N TYR A 49 8.01 18.93 9.47
CA TYR A 49 9.46 18.82 9.47
C TYR A 49 10.00 18.25 8.15
N PRO A 50 10.97 18.91 7.51
CA PRO A 50 11.55 18.43 6.25
C PRO A 50 12.61 17.34 6.47
N LEU A 51 12.83 16.90 7.73
CA LEU A 51 13.96 16.07 8.13
C LEU A 51 15.30 16.69 7.68
N PHE A 52 16.07 15.95 6.87
CA PHE A 52 17.34 16.39 6.30
C PHE A 52 17.21 16.94 4.86
N PHE A 53 15.98 17.16 4.38
CA PHE A 53 15.70 17.76 3.07
C PHE A 53 15.52 19.27 3.20
N SER A 54 15.76 20.01 2.11
CA SER A 54 15.59 21.46 2.07
C SER A 54 14.13 21.90 2.18
N GLY A 55 13.18 21.01 1.83
CA GLY A 55 11.76 21.31 1.91
C GLY A 55 10.85 20.08 1.96
N MET A 56 9.59 20.33 2.28
CA MET A 56 8.55 19.30 2.38
C MET A 56 8.33 18.57 1.04
N ILE A 57 8.40 19.29 -0.08
CA ILE A 57 8.17 18.71 -1.42
C ILE A 57 9.28 17.73 -1.76
N GLU A 58 10.54 18.11 -1.52
CA GLU A 58 11.70 17.25 -1.75
C GLU A 58 11.64 15.97 -0.93
N LEU A 59 11.34 16.07 0.37
CA LEU A 59 11.14 14.88 1.21
C LEU A 59 10.09 13.95 0.60
N LYS A 60 8.93 14.47 0.21
CA LYS A 60 7.85 13.65 -0.37
C LYS A 60 8.28 12.97 -1.67
N VAL A 61 8.96 13.69 -2.56
CA VAL A 61 9.41 13.17 -3.85
C VAL A 61 10.44 12.06 -3.67
N TRP A 62 11.44 12.28 -2.82
CA TRP A 62 12.48 11.28 -2.59
C TRP A 62 11.97 10.05 -1.84
N PHE A 63 11.08 10.23 -0.85
CA PHE A 63 10.45 9.11 -0.16
C PHE A 63 9.50 8.32 -1.08
N ALA A 64 8.76 9.01 -1.95
CA ALA A 64 7.94 8.33 -2.97
C ALA A 64 8.81 7.54 -3.96
N THR A 65 9.97 8.10 -4.36
CA THR A 65 10.93 7.41 -5.23
C THR A 65 11.51 6.17 -4.54
N LEU A 66 11.92 6.29 -3.28
CA LEU A 66 12.41 5.16 -2.50
C LEU A 66 11.33 4.08 -2.34
N ALA A 67 10.09 4.48 -2.03
CA ALA A 67 8.96 3.55 -1.92
C ALA A 67 8.73 2.80 -3.24
N LEU A 68 8.80 3.48 -4.38
CA LEU A 68 8.65 2.86 -5.70
C LEU A 68 9.78 1.89 -6.01
N VAL A 69 11.03 2.25 -5.74
CA VAL A 69 12.20 1.36 -5.92
C VAL A 69 12.04 0.09 -5.08
N LEU A 70 11.65 0.24 -3.80
CA LEU A 70 11.39 -0.92 -2.92
C LEU A 70 10.19 -1.75 -3.42
N ALA A 71 9.16 -1.11 -3.98
CA ALA A 71 8.01 -1.82 -4.55
C ALA A 71 8.39 -2.58 -5.85
N CYS A 72 9.26 -2.03 -6.69
CA CYS A 72 9.82 -2.77 -7.82
C CYS A 72 10.62 -4.00 -7.36
N LEU A 73 11.45 -3.84 -6.33
CA LEU A 73 12.15 -4.97 -5.71
C LEU A 73 11.16 -6.00 -5.15
N GLN A 74 10.05 -5.56 -4.55
CA GLN A 74 8.97 -6.44 -4.09
C GLN A 74 8.37 -7.29 -5.22
N LEU A 75 8.18 -6.71 -6.42
CA LEU A 75 7.68 -7.47 -7.57
C LEU A 75 8.70 -8.53 -8.02
N LEU A 76 9.99 -8.20 -8.05
CA LEU A 76 11.04 -9.15 -8.42
C LEU A 76 11.12 -10.31 -7.42
N LEU A 77 11.13 -10.00 -6.13
CA LEU A 77 11.13 -11.01 -5.07
C LEU A 77 9.86 -11.86 -5.10
N ALA A 78 8.68 -11.26 -5.33
CA ALA A 78 7.43 -11.99 -5.50
C ALA A 78 7.46 -12.89 -6.75
N ALA A 79 7.92 -12.38 -7.89
CA ALA A 79 8.05 -13.18 -9.12
C ALA A 79 8.96 -14.40 -8.90
N ARG A 80 10.00 -14.25 -8.10
CA ARG A 80 10.87 -15.38 -7.72
C ARG A 80 10.14 -16.36 -6.78
N LEU A 81 9.45 -15.88 -5.74
CA LEU A 81 8.66 -16.70 -4.81
C LEU A 81 7.54 -17.50 -5.51
N TYR A 82 6.95 -16.92 -6.56
CA TYR A 82 5.92 -17.59 -7.37
C TYR A 82 6.48 -18.42 -8.53
N GLY A 83 7.81 -18.63 -8.57
CA GLY A 83 8.46 -19.46 -9.59
C GLY A 83 8.43 -18.90 -11.02
N LYS A 84 8.11 -17.59 -11.18
CA LYS A 84 8.14 -16.90 -12.49
C LYS A 84 9.55 -16.56 -12.95
N ILE A 85 10.48 -16.47 -12.01
CA ILE A 85 11.92 -16.28 -12.24
C ILE A 85 12.63 -17.46 -11.63
N SER A 86 13.47 -18.15 -12.41
CA SER A 86 14.17 -19.38 -12.00
C SER A 86 15.66 -19.18 -11.70
N ILE A 87 16.12 -17.94 -11.62
CA ILE A 87 17.51 -17.61 -11.30
C ILE A 87 17.58 -17.00 -9.88
N PRO A 88 18.43 -17.54 -8.99
CA PRO A 88 19.22 -18.78 -9.09
C PRO A 88 18.32 -20.04 -9.11
N LYS A 89 18.82 -21.17 -9.59
CA LYS A 89 18.04 -22.43 -9.72
C LYS A 89 17.43 -22.89 -8.38
N GLN A 90 18.19 -22.77 -7.29
CA GLN A 90 17.71 -23.06 -5.94
C GLN A 90 17.15 -21.79 -5.31
N GLU A 91 15.98 -21.90 -4.65
CA GLU A 91 15.38 -20.80 -3.93
C GLU A 91 16.18 -20.50 -2.66
N PRO A 92 16.72 -19.28 -2.50
CA PRO A 92 17.45 -18.93 -1.30
C PRO A 92 16.54 -18.89 -0.07
N ALA A 93 16.99 -19.43 1.07
CA ALA A 93 16.21 -19.48 2.30
C ALA A 93 15.80 -18.09 2.82
N TRP A 94 16.60 -17.05 2.55
CA TRP A 94 16.33 -15.67 2.96
C TRP A 94 15.29 -14.93 2.11
N LEU A 95 14.85 -15.51 0.97
CA LEU A 95 14.02 -14.82 -0.02
C LEU A 95 12.68 -14.33 0.57
N GLY A 96 12.01 -15.17 1.36
CA GLY A 96 10.76 -14.82 2.01
C GLY A 96 10.93 -13.70 3.05
N ASP A 97 12.03 -13.71 3.80
CA ASP A 97 12.34 -12.66 4.78
C ASP A 97 12.69 -11.35 4.09
N ALA A 98 13.48 -11.39 3.02
CA ALA A 98 13.78 -10.21 2.22
C ALA A 98 12.51 -9.59 1.61
N HIS A 99 11.58 -10.42 1.11
CA HIS A 99 10.29 -9.91 0.62
C HIS A 99 9.48 -9.25 1.74
N ARG A 100 9.42 -9.83 2.93
CA ARG A 100 8.72 -9.23 4.07
C ARG A 100 9.37 -7.91 4.52
N LEU A 101 10.70 -7.91 4.67
CA LEU A 101 11.45 -6.73 5.11
C LEU A 101 11.31 -5.56 4.13
N THR A 102 11.58 -5.80 2.84
CA THR A 102 11.50 -4.76 1.83
C THR A 102 10.08 -4.22 1.67
N GLY A 103 9.04 -5.08 1.82
CA GLY A 103 7.65 -4.65 1.82
C GLY A 103 7.29 -3.79 3.03
N THR A 104 7.79 -4.14 4.20
CA THR A 104 7.61 -3.34 5.42
C THR A 104 8.30 -1.97 5.29
N LEU A 105 9.54 -1.95 4.76
CA LEU A 105 10.27 -0.70 4.52
C LEU A 105 9.57 0.16 3.46
N ALA A 106 9.11 -0.45 2.35
CA ALA A 106 8.35 0.26 1.32
C ALA A 106 7.11 0.95 1.91
N PHE A 107 6.37 0.26 2.76
CA PHE A 107 5.22 0.85 3.45
C PHE A 107 5.65 1.94 4.45
N ALA A 108 6.65 1.67 5.29
CA ALA A 108 7.09 2.59 6.33
C ALA A 108 7.53 3.96 5.77
N VAL A 109 8.24 3.99 4.64
CA VAL A 109 8.66 5.25 4.01
C VAL A 109 7.50 6.05 3.41
N THR A 110 6.33 5.44 3.17
CA THR A 110 5.14 6.18 2.74
C THR A 110 4.44 6.92 3.88
N LEU A 111 4.63 6.51 5.15
CA LEU A 111 3.91 7.07 6.29
C LEU A 111 4.21 8.57 6.53
N PRO A 112 5.49 9.04 6.52
CA PRO A 112 5.77 10.47 6.62
C PRO A 112 5.16 11.28 5.47
N VAL A 113 5.13 10.70 4.26
CA VAL A 113 4.52 11.35 3.09
C VAL A 113 3.01 11.48 3.27
N ALA A 114 2.34 10.40 3.69
CA ALA A 114 0.91 10.40 3.98
C ALA A 114 0.54 11.39 5.08
N TYR A 115 1.33 11.42 6.16
CA TYR A 115 1.12 12.37 7.24
C TYR A 115 1.15 13.81 6.72
N GLN A 116 2.14 14.16 5.91
CA GLN A 116 2.24 15.50 5.33
C GLN A 116 1.11 15.83 4.36
N CYS A 117 0.66 14.84 3.57
CA CYS A 117 -0.44 15.04 2.62
C CYS A 117 -1.79 15.16 3.35
N LEU A 118 -2.08 14.25 4.28
CA LEU A 118 -3.38 14.20 4.93
C LEU A 118 -3.55 15.30 5.99
N TRP A 119 -2.54 15.49 6.81
CA TRP A 119 -2.58 16.42 7.94
C TRP A 119 -2.19 17.86 7.57
N GLY A 120 -1.13 18.01 6.78
CA GLY A 120 -0.59 19.32 6.42
C GLY A 120 -1.37 19.99 5.30
N LEU A 121 -1.73 19.25 4.25
CA LEU A 121 -2.35 19.78 3.03
C LEU A 121 -3.85 19.50 2.92
N GLY A 122 -4.34 18.36 3.42
CA GLY A 122 -5.71 17.94 3.22
C GLY A 122 -5.98 17.39 1.81
N PHE A 123 -7.27 17.25 1.47
CA PHE A 123 -7.70 16.78 0.15
C PHE A 123 -7.98 17.98 -0.76
N GLU A 124 -7.08 18.24 -1.67
CA GLU A 124 -7.16 19.36 -2.61
C GLU A 124 -7.85 18.97 -3.92
N THR A 125 -8.65 19.89 -4.46
CA THR A 125 -9.42 19.68 -5.70
C THR A 125 -9.05 20.66 -6.81
N MET A 126 -7.90 21.33 -6.71
CA MET A 126 -7.47 22.40 -7.61
C MET A 126 -7.44 21.99 -9.09
N ASN A 127 -7.05 20.75 -9.38
CA ASN A 127 -6.99 20.20 -10.72
C ASN A 127 -7.06 18.66 -10.71
N THR A 128 -7.37 18.08 -11.87
CA THR A 128 -7.56 16.62 -12.04
C THR A 128 -6.36 15.81 -11.53
N ARG A 129 -5.12 16.26 -11.77
CA ARG A 129 -3.91 15.57 -11.30
C ARG A 129 -3.88 15.46 -9.77
N VAL A 130 -4.20 16.54 -9.07
CA VAL A 130 -4.19 16.58 -7.60
C VAL A 130 -5.31 15.71 -7.04
N VAL A 131 -6.49 15.73 -7.64
CA VAL A 131 -7.61 14.83 -7.27
C VAL A 131 -7.21 13.36 -7.45
N LEU A 132 -6.63 13.01 -8.61
CA LEU A 132 -6.16 11.64 -8.86
C LEU A 132 -5.06 11.23 -7.88
N HIS A 133 -4.14 12.14 -7.53
CA HIS A 133 -3.12 11.89 -6.51
C HIS A 133 -3.75 11.54 -5.15
N GLY A 134 -4.75 12.30 -4.72
CA GLY A 134 -5.48 12.04 -3.47
C GLY A 134 -6.22 10.69 -3.51
N ILE A 135 -6.91 10.38 -4.62
CA ILE A 135 -7.61 9.10 -4.79
C ILE A 135 -6.64 7.92 -4.76
N PHE A 136 -5.56 7.97 -5.55
CA PHE A 136 -4.56 6.90 -5.56
C PHE A 136 -3.89 6.74 -4.19
N GLY A 137 -3.61 7.85 -3.49
CA GLY A 137 -3.03 7.83 -2.14
C GLY A 137 -3.93 7.11 -1.13
N CYS A 138 -5.20 7.47 -1.07
CA CYS A 138 -6.17 6.80 -0.20
C CYS A 138 -6.37 5.33 -0.59
N ALA A 139 -6.50 5.05 -1.89
CA ALA A 139 -6.68 3.70 -2.41
C ALA A 139 -5.44 2.80 -2.16
N PHE A 140 -4.24 3.36 -2.14
CA PHE A 140 -3.01 2.65 -1.78
C PHE A 140 -3.10 2.03 -0.38
N TYR A 141 -3.53 2.80 0.62
CA TYR A 141 -3.68 2.30 1.99
C TYR A 141 -4.81 1.28 2.11
N GLY A 142 -5.93 1.49 1.41
CA GLY A 142 -7.01 0.49 1.32
C GLY A 142 -6.55 -0.82 0.69
N ALA A 143 -5.83 -0.77 -0.42
CA ALA A 143 -5.24 -1.94 -1.08
C ALA A 143 -4.21 -2.64 -0.18
N PHE A 144 -3.44 -1.89 0.60
CA PHE A 144 -2.50 -2.45 1.56
C PHE A 144 -3.22 -3.25 2.66
N VAL A 145 -4.35 -2.75 3.17
CA VAL A 145 -5.19 -3.49 4.13
C VAL A 145 -5.67 -4.80 3.51
N ILE A 146 -6.18 -4.79 2.28
CA ILE A 146 -6.59 -5.99 1.55
C ILE A 146 -5.44 -7.01 1.49
N LYS A 147 -4.24 -6.56 1.12
CA LYS A 147 -3.05 -7.42 1.04
C LYS A 147 -2.69 -8.02 2.40
N VAL A 148 -2.68 -7.22 3.47
CA VAL A 148 -2.35 -7.70 4.82
C VAL A 148 -3.34 -8.74 5.31
N LEU A 149 -4.63 -8.51 5.12
CA LEU A 149 -5.68 -9.48 5.46
C LEU A 149 -5.54 -10.76 4.64
N GLY A 150 -5.24 -10.63 3.35
CA GLY A 150 -5.00 -11.78 2.46
C GLY A 150 -3.84 -12.66 2.92
N VAL A 151 -2.76 -12.06 3.44
CA VAL A 151 -1.62 -12.82 4.01
C VAL A 151 -2.02 -13.54 5.32
N ARG A 152 -2.91 -12.93 6.12
CA ARG A 152 -3.33 -13.46 7.42
C ARG A 152 -4.33 -14.61 7.30
N TRP A 153 -5.17 -14.62 6.28
CA TRP A 153 -6.24 -15.61 6.14
C TRP A 153 -5.80 -16.84 5.36
N LYS A 154 -5.95 -18.00 5.97
CA LYS A 154 -5.70 -19.30 5.34
C LYS A 154 -6.85 -19.69 4.42
N GLY A 155 -6.55 -20.53 3.41
CA GLY A 155 -7.55 -21.10 2.50
C GLY A 155 -8.10 -20.13 1.46
N LEU A 156 -7.41 -19.02 1.18
CA LEU A 156 -7.72 -18.16 0.05
C LEU A 156 -7.16 -18.76 -1.26
N PRO A 157 -7.83 -18.54 -2.40
CA PRO A 157 -7.31 -18.93 -3.71
C PRO A 157 -5.93 -18.30 -3.99
N GLY A 158 -5.05 -19.05 -4.67
CA GLY A 158 -3.66 -18.63 -4.91
C GLY A 158 -3.49 -17.33 -5.69
N TRP A 159 -4.51 -16.89 -6.43
CA TRP A 159 -4.48 -15.62 -7.18
C TRP A 159 -4.70 -14.37 -6.31
N VAL A 160 -5.29 -14.53 -5.11
CA VAL A 160 -5.68 -13.38 -4.25
C VAL A 160 -4.48 -12.52 -3.86
N LEU A 161 -3.39 -13.13 -3.41
CA LEU A 161 -2.19 -12.39 -2.99
C LEU A 161 -1.47 -11.69 -4.15
N PRO A 162 -1.26 -12.34 -5.32
CA PRO A 162 -0.73 -11.64 -6.50
C PRO A 162 -1.58 -10.46 -6.93
N VAL A 163 -2.91 -10.61 -6.97
CA VAL A 163 -3.83 -9.51 -7.33
C VAL A 163 -3.77 -8.38 -6.30
N ALA A 164 -3.83 -8.69 -5.01
CA ALA A 164 -3.74 -7.69 -3.95
C ALA A 164 -2.37 -6.95 -3.99
N GLY A 165 -1.27 -7.68 -4.22
CA GLY A 165 0.05 -7.08 -4.39
C GLY A 165 0.15 -6.20 -5.63
N GLY A 166 -0.41 -6.64 -6.76
CA GLY A 166 -0.49 -5.86 -7.99
C GLY A 166 -1.31 -4.58 -7.82
N LEU A 167 -2.42 -4.65 -7.08
CA LEU A 167 -3.25 -3.47 -6.77
C LEU A 167 -2.47 -2.45 -5.94
N VAL A 168 -1.78 -2.87 -4.87
CA VAL A 168 -0.93 -1.98 -4.06
C VAL A 168 0.13 -1.30 -4.94
N PHE A 169 0.79 -2.08 -5.81
CA PHE A 169 1.79 -1.54 -6.73
C PHE A 169 1.20 -0.53 -7.71
N ALA A 170 0.06 -0.86 -8.35
CA ALA A 170 -0.61 0.03 -9.30
C ALA A 170 -1.02 1.37 -8.66
N MET A 171 -1.57 1.32 -7.42
CA MET A 171 -1.92 2.55 -6.70
C MET A 171 -0.68 3.39 -6.37
N LEU A 172 0.43 2.76 -5.94
CA LEU A 172 1.69 3.47 -5.68
C LEU A 172 2.26 4.11 -6.96
N VAL A 173 2.21 3.41 -8.10
CA VAL A 173 2.58 3.97 -9.40
C VAL A 173 1.71 5.18 -9.75
N GLY A 174 0.39 5.09 -9.54
CA GLY A 174 -0.54 6.22 -9.75
C GLY A 174 -0.17 7.44 -8.89
N VAL A 175 0.13 7.22 -7.61
CA VAL A 175 0.63 8.28 -6.71
C VAL A 175 1.94 8.88 -7.25
N TYR A 176 2.88 8.05 -7.66
CA TYR A 176 4.18 8.48 -8.15
C TYR A 176 4.08 9.31 -9.43
N LEU A 177 3.28 8.85 -10.40
CA LEU A 177 3.06 9.55 -11.68
C LEU A 177 2.40 10.92 -11.47
N THR A 178 1.48 11.01 -10.52
CA THR A 178 0.76 12.26 -10.22
C THR A 178 1.50 13.21 -9.28
N SER A 179 2.64 12.81 -8.72
CA SER A 179 3.45 13.62 -7.81
C SER A 179 4.90 13.74 -8.25
N ALA A 180 5.72 12.71 -8.03
CA ALA A 180 7.16 12.79 -8.26
C ALA A 180 7.52 12.99 -9.73
N VAL A 181 6.85 12.28 -10.66
CA VAL A 181 7.08 12.49 -12.10
C VAL A 181 6.74 13.92 -12.48
N TRP A 182 5.60 14.44 -12.02
CA TRP A 182 5.25 15.84 -12.25
C TRP A 182 6.31 16.80 -11.74
N PHE A 183 6.83 16.58 -10.53
CA PHE A 183 7.89 17.40 -9.95
C PHE A 183 9.16 17.41 -10.83
N PHE A 184 9.61 16.23 -11.27
CA PHE A 184 10.82 16.12 -12.08
C PHE A 184 10.65 16.65 -13.51
N THR A 185 9.43 16.59 -14.09
CA THR A 185 9.17 17.00 -15.48
C THR A 185 8.73 18.44 -15.62
N SER A 186 7.94 18.96 -14.65
CA SER A 186 7.47 20.36 -14.67
C SER A 186 8.55 21.32 -14.19
N SER A 187 9.77 20.80 -14.00
CA SER A 187 10.90 21.44 -13.35
C SER A 187 10.48 22.10 -12.04
N GLY A 188 11.12 21.75 -10.97
CA GLY A 188 11.05 22.52 -9.74
C GLY A 188 11.38 24.03 -9.93
N GLN A 189 11.43 24.51 -11.15
CA GLN A 189 11.72 25.88 -11.56
C GLN A 189 10.61 26.88 -11.23
N ALA A 190 9.39 26.43 -10.94
CA ALA A 190 8.27 27.33 -10.65
C ALA A 190 7.92 27.45 -9.15
N LEU A 191 8.71 26.87 -8.26
CA LEU A 191 8.45 26.86 -6.81
C LEU A 191 9.58 27.47 -5.96
N TYR A 192 10.55 28.15 -6.61
CA TYR A 192 11.58 28.95 -5.93
C TYR A 192 11.43 30.43 -6.25
#